data_c83453f953adb9359ddd74be338959f7
#
_entry.id   c83453f953adb9359ddd74be338959f7
#
_cell.length_a   1.000
_cell.length_b   1.000
_cell.length_c   1.000
_cell.angle_alpha   90.00
_cell.angle_beta   90.00
_cell.angle_gamma   90.00
#
_symmetry.space_group_name_H-M   'P 1'
#
loop_
_entity.id
_entity.type
_entity.pdbx_description
1 polymer ?
#
loop_
_entity_poly.entity_id
_entity_poly.type
_entity_poly.pdbx_seq_one_letter_code
_entity_poly.pdbx_strand_id
1 'polypeptide(L)'
;PNSKVLTTKTRAAGHKYSNIFHVPDDTGMFQIVRLRSGNNIPISIENTTILHKSIQNVEQIDFQVYSLYDMFSINKIHIHTIRHVFSSSRTYNTFARLLGLEEGSPIVSIEIISSTKDGLVAEHTEVMVVPAFAKYYTDGIIRNGEFRLSSQLF
;
A
#
# COMPACT_ATOMS: atom_id res chain seq x y z
N PRO A 1 14.63 -1.68 9.71
CA PRO A 1 14.01 -1.28 8.44
C PRO A 1 14.05 0.24 8.29
N ASN A 2 14.37 0.70 7.10
CA ASN A 2 14.45 2.11 6.74
C ASN A 2 13.42 2.39 5.62
N SER A 3 12.81 3.58 5.65
CA SER A 3 11.87 4.03 4.63
C SER A 3 12.36 5.34 4.04
N LYS A 4 12.57 5.38 2.73
CA LYS A 4 12.96 6.59 2.00
C LYS A 4 11.81 7.01 1.09
N VAL A 5 11.31 8.23 1.25
CA VAL A 5 10.37 8.83 0.31
C VAL A 5 11.11 9.17 -0.98
N LEU A 6 10.69 8.57 -2.08
CA LEU A 6 11.28 8.82 -3.41
C LEU A 6 10.61 10.02 -4.07
N THR A 7 9.29 10.10 -3.99
CA THR A 7 8.50 11.19 -4.56
C THR A 7 7.15 11.30 -3.87
N THR A 8 6.63 12.52 -3.85
CA THR A 8 5.24 12.83 -3.51
C THR A 8 4.66 13.72 -4.59
N LYS A 9 3.38 13.59 -4.86
CA LYS A 9 2.68 14.49 -5.77
C LYS A 9 1.18 14.56 -5.49
N THR A 10 0.61 15.70 -5.80
CA THR A 10 -0.84 15.89 -5.89
C THR A 10 -1.27 15.74 -7.35
N ARG A 11 -2.37 15.05 -7.57
CA ARG A 11 -2.95 14.83 -8.91
C ARG A 11 -4.46 14.68 -8.84
N ALA A 12 -5.14 14.79 -9.97
CA ALA A 12 -6.53 14.37 -10.10
C ALA A 12 -6.64 12.84 -10.08
N ALA A 13 -7.77 12.32 -9.60
CA ALA A 13 -8.02 10.88 -9.52
C ALA A 13 -7.88 10.20 -10.88
N GLY A 14 -8.49 10.75 -11.90
CA GLY A 14 -8.61 10.10 -13.20
C GLY A 14 -9.48 8.86 -13.10
N HIS A 15 -9.57 8.09 -14.18
CA HIS A 15 -10.46 6.94 -14.27
C HIS A 15 -10.12 5.83 -13.28
N LYS A 16 -8.83 5.49 -13.13
CA LYS A 16 -8.37 4.42 -12.23
C LYS A 16 -8.77 4.69 -10.78
N TYR A 17 -8.40 5.83 -10.23
CA TYR A 17 -8.64 6.13 -8.82
C TYR A 17 -10.08 6.56 -8.54
N SER A 18 -10.76 7.15 -9.52
CA SER A 18 -12.20 7.38 -9.45
C SER A 18 -12.97 6.09 -9.19
N ASN A 19 -12.63 5.01 -9.90
CA ASN A 19 -13.25 3.70 -9.71
C ASN A 19 -12.89 3.06 -8.37
N ILE A 20 -11.63 3.17 -7.93
CA ILE A 20 -11.17 2.56 -6.67
C ILE A 20 -11.78 3.27 -5.47
N PHE A 21 -11.76 4.62 -5.47
CA PHE A 21 -12.18 5.44 -4.33
C PHE A 21 -13.65 5.85 -4.37
N HIS A 22 -14.36 5.55 -5.47
CA HIS A 22 -15.74 5.96 -5.70
C HIS A 22 -15.95 7.48 -5.62
N VAL A 23 -15.09 8.22 -6.31
CA VAL A 23 -15.06 9.67 -6.36
C VAL A 23 -15.06 10.17 -7.80
N PRO A 24 -15.42 11.43 -8.08
CA PRO A 24 -15.27 12.04 -9.40
C PRO A 24 -13.82 12.01 -9.91
N ASP A 25 -13.63 11.99 -11.23
CA ASP A 25 -12.31 11.93 -11.87
C ASP A 25 -11.41 13.12 -11.55
N ASP A 26 -11.98 14.27 -11.23
CA ASP A 26 -11.28 15.52 -10.87
C ASP A 26 -10.94 15.64 -9.38
N THR A 27 -11.31 14.65 -8.56
CA THR A 27 -11.01 14.64 -7.12
C THR A 27 -9.51 14.67 -6.89
N GLY A 28 -9.06 15.55 -5.99
CA GLY A 28 -7.65 15.64 -5.60
C GLY A 28 -7.17 14.40 -4.85
N MET A 29 -6.09 13.82 -5.34
CA MET A 29 -5.40 12.67 -4.74
C MET A 29 -3.99 13.08 -4.35
N PHE A 30 -3.44 12.43 -3.34
CA PHE A 30 -2.05 12.56 -2.95
C PHE A 30 -1.35 11.21 -3.06
N GLN A 31 -0.21 11.18 -3.73
CA GLN A 31 0.57 9.97 -3.96
C GLN A 31 1.93 10.06 -3.27
N ILE A 32 2.35 8.95 -2.67
CA ILE A 32 3.63 8.81 -1.97
C ILE A 32 4.29 7.54 -2.50
N VAL A 33 5.50 7.68 -3.04
CA VAL A 33 6.32 6.53 -3.44
C VAL A 33 7.47 6.39 -2.46
N ARG A 34 7.59 5.20 -1.84
CA ARG A 34 8.62 4.91 -0.84
C ARG A 34 9.42 3.67 -1.21
N LEU A 35 10.72 3.74 -0.96
CA LEU A 35 11.62 2.58 -0.97
C LEU A 35 11.81 2.09 0.47
N ARG A 36 11.52 0.83 0.69
CA ARG A 36 11.79 0.14 1.97
C ARG A 36 13.07 -0.67 1.86
N SER A 37 13.93 -0.54 2.86
CA SER A 37 15.20 -1.26 2.93
C SER A 37 15.44 -1.83 4.32
N GLY A 38 16.19 -2.91 4.40
CA GLY A 38 16.71 -3.48 5.63
C GLY A 38 18.22 -3.66 5.51
N ASN A 39 19.00 -3.13 6.45
CA ASN A 39 20.46 -3.16 6.40
C ASN A 39 21.04 -2.67 5.05
N ASN A 40 20.46 -1.58 4.53
CA ASN A 40 20.78 -0.98 3.23
C ASN A 40 20.46 -1.86 2.01
N ILE A 41 19.75 -2.96 2.19
CA ILE A 41 19.30 -3.83 1.09
C ILE A 41 17.87 -3.45 0.73
N PRO A 42 17.56 -3.12 -0.53
CA PRO A 42 16.19 -2.84 -0.98
C PRO A 42 15.29 -4.05 -0.77
N ILE A 43 14.12 -3.83 -0.19
CA ILE A 43 13.11 -4.87 0.09
C ILE A 43 11.90 -4.70 -0.81
N SER A 44 11.35 -3.47 -0.85
CA SER A 44 10.12 -3.19 -1.60
C SER A 44 10.01 -1.73 -1.99
N ILE A 45 9.19 -1.47 -3.00
CA ILE A 45 8.70 -0.14 -3.35
C ILE A 45 7.20 -0.11 -3.11
N GLU A 46 6.74 0.91 -2.41
CA GLU A 46 5.33 1.16 -2.10
C GLU A 46 4.87 2.41 -2.84
N ASN A 47 3.79 2.30 -3.61
CA ASN A 47 3.11 3.43 -4.25
C ASN A 47 1.73 3.60 -3.61
N THR A 48 1.62 4.53 -2.70
CA THR A 48 0.41 4.80 -1.92
C THR A 48 -0.34 5.98 -2.48
N THR A 49 -1.65 5.82 -2.65
CA THR A 49 -2.57 6.88 -3.06
C THR A 49 -3.66 7.04 -2.01
N ILE A 50 -3.93 8.27 -1.63
CA ILE A 50 -4.99 8.66 -0.68
C ILE A 50 -5.76 9.87 -1.23
N LEU A 51 -6.94 10.13 -0.67
CA LEU A 51 -7.63 11.39 -0.93
C LEU A 51 -6.82 12.55 -0.34
N HIS A 52 -6.53 13.57 -1.14
CA HIS A 52 -5.77 14.74 -0.70
C HIS A 52 -6.38 15.38 0.56
N LYS A 53 -7.71 15.48 0.60
CA LYS A 53 -8.45 16.09 1.73
C LYS A 53 -8.47 15.25 3.01
N SER A 54 -8.05 13.99 2.96
CA SER A 54 -8.15 13.08 4.12
C SER A 54 -7.13 13.39 5.21
N ILE A 55 -6.01 14.01 4.86
CA ILE A 55 -4.97 14.43 5.80
C ILE A 55 -4.72 15.92 5.65
N GLN A 56 -4.91 16.66 6.72
CA GLN A 56 -4.67 18.10 6.74
C GLN A 56 -3.18 18.42 6.52
N ASN A 57 -2.89 19.36 5.62
CA ASN A 57 -1.52 19.76 5.26
C ASN A 57 -0.63 18.58 4.83
N VAL A 58 -1.18 17.67 4.04
CA VAL A 58 -0.52 16.41 3.65
C VAL A 58 0.83 16.62 2.97
N GLU A 59 1.00 17.70 2.20
CA GLU A 59 2.27 18.03 1.53
C GLU A 59 3.40 18.35 2.50
N GLN A 60 3.09 18.71 3.75
CA GLN A 60 4.06 19.05 4.79
C GLN A 60 4.43 17.87 5.69
N ILE A 61 3.76 16.73 5.52
CA ILE A 61 4.01 15.55 6.33
C ILE A 61 5.26 14.81 5.83
N ASP A 62 6.19 14.55 6.74
CA ASP A 62 7.34 13.69 6.46
C ASP A 62 6.97 12.21 6.66
N PHE A 63 6.59 11.55 5.59
CA PHE A 63 6.25 10.12 5.58
C PHE A 63 7.45 9.18 5.70
N GLN A 64 8.65 9.68 5.89
CA GLN A 64 9.78 8.88 6.35
C GLN A 64 9.75 8.69 7.87
N VAL A 65 9.17 9.67 8.58
CA VAL A 65 9.08 9.71 10.05
C VAL A 65 7.72 9.22 10.52
N TYR A 66 6.66 9.71 9.91
CA TYR A 66 5.28 9.43 10.34
C TYR A 66 4.65 8.30 9.53
N SER A 67 3.95 7.41 10.23
CA SER A 67 3.15 6.36 9.61
C SER A 67 1.87 6.94 8.98
N LEU A 68 1.45 6.38 7.85
CA LEU A 68 0.19 6.76 7.21
C LEU A 68 -1.01 6.53 8.15
N TYR A 69 -1.03 5.40 8.86
CA TYR A 69 -2.14 5.07 9.76
C TYR A 69 -2.20 5.97 11.00
N ASP A 70 -1.05 6.43 11.49
CA ASP A 70 -1.03 7.44 12.55
C ASP A 70 -1.65 8.75 12.06
N MET A 71 -1.31 9.15 10.82
CA MET A 71 -1.90 10.35 10.21
C MET A 71 -3.41 10.20 9.98
N PHE A 72 -3.88 9.04 9.57
CA PHE A 72 -5.30 8.75 9.48
C PHE A 72 -5.99 8.89 10.84
N SER A 73 -5.41 8.31 11.87
CA SER A 73 -5.94 8.38 13.23
C SER A 73 -6.05 9.82 13.75
N ILE A 74 -4.99 10.61 13.56
CA ILE A 74 -4.97 12.04 13.93
C ILE A 74 -6.06 12.82 13.19
N ASN A 75 -6.32 12.49 11.93
CA ASN A 75 -7.36 13.10 11.11
C ASN A 75 -8.73 12.43 11.26
N LYS A 76 -8.93 11.61 12.29
CA LYS A 76 -10.19 10.93 12.63
C LYS A 76 -10.69 9.97 11.54
N ILE A 77 -9.78 9.39 10.77
CA ILE A 77 -10.07 8.33 9.81
C ILE A 77 -9.69 7.01 10.47
N HIS A 78 -10.70 6.20 10.78
CA HIS A 78 -10.52 4.91 11.45
C HIS A 78 -10.66 3.77 10.43
N ILE A 79 -9.54 3.11 10.15
CA ILE A 79 -9.52 1.95 9.27
C ILE A 79 -10.21 0.77 9.96
N HIS A 80 -11.15 0.16 9.24
CA HIS A 80 -11.91 -0.99 9.72
C HIS A 80 -11.59 -2.26 8.95
N THR A 81 -11.38 -2.18 7.64
CA THR A 81 -11.04 -3.32 6.80
C THR A 81 -9.79 -3.03 5.99
N ILE A 82 -8.96 -4.05 5.81
CA ILE A 82 -7.81 -4.02 4.92
C ILE A 82 -7.88 -5.25 4.02
N ARG A 83 -7.89 -5.03 2.70
CA ARG A 83 -7.86 -6.09 1.70
C ARG A 83 -6.47 -6.16 1.09
N HIS A 84 -5.89 -7.34 1.08
CA HIS A 84 -4.65 -7.62 0.36
C HIS A 84 -4.92 -8.55 -0.81
N VAL A 85 -4.38 -8.20 -1.99
CA VAL A 85 -4.38 -9.06 -3.16
C VAL A 85 -2.94 -9.33 -3.56
N PHE A 86 -2.52 -10.57 -3.49
CA PHE A 86 -1.17 -11.01 -3.85
C PHE A 86 -1.16 -11.52 -5.28
N SER A 87 -0.16 -11.13 -6.03
CA SER A 87 0.05 -11.60 -7.39
C SER A 87 1.55 -11.65 -7.72
N SER A 88 1.90 -12.35 -8.78
CA SER A 88 3.25 -12.30 -9.36
C SER A 88 3.28 -11.29 -10.51
N SER A 89 4.39 -10.60 -10.67
CA SER A 89 4.63 -9.61 -11.72
C SER A 89 6.10 -9.60 -12.10
N ARG A 90 6.48 -8.71 -12.99
CA ARG A 90 7.87 -8.46 -13.37
C ARG A 90 8.18 -6.99 -13.20
N THR A 91 9.42 -6.70 -12.83
CA THR A 91 9.87 -5.32 -12.64
C THR A 91 10.76 -4.86 -13.80
N TYR A 92 10.67 -3.58 -14.13
CA TYR A 92 11.38 -2.96 -15.25
C TYR A 92 11.88 -1.57 -14.91
N ASN A 93 12.79 -1.06 -15.73
CA ASN A 93 13.25 0.33 -15.69
C ASN A 93 13.75 0.80 -14.31
N THR A 94 13.28 1.96 -13.89
CA THR A 94 13.68 2.60 -12.64
C THR A 94 13.39 1.71 -11.42
N PHE A 95 12.28 1.00 -11.40
CA PHE A 95 11.93 0.14 -10.26
C PHE A 95 12.85 -1.08 -10.15
N ALA A 96 13.20 -1.72 -11.26
CA ALA A 96 14.19 -2.79 -11.24
C ALA A 96 15.52 -2.30 -10.67
N ARG A 97 16.00 -1.15 -11.13
CA ARG A 97 17.24 -0.53 -10.67
C ARG A 97 17.20 -0.17 -9.18
N LEU A 98 16.10 0.44 -8.71
CA LEU A 98 15.93 0.82 -7.30
C LEU A 98 15.87 -0.40 -6.38
N LEU A 99 15.34 -1.51 -6.86
CA LEU A 99 15.29 -2.79 -6.12
C LEU A 99 16.58 -3.61 -6.25
N GLY A 100 17.55 -3.15 -7.04
CA GLY A 100 18.80 -3.89 -7.28
C GLY A 100 18.59 -5.17 -8.09
N LEU A 101 17.58 -5.19 -8.96
CA LEU A 101 17.20 -6.34 -9.79
C LEU A 101 17.50 -6.08 -11.27
N GLU A 102 17.69 -7.15 -12.02
CA GLU A 102 17.77 -7.09 -13.47
C GLU A 102 16.39 -6.80 -14.08
N GLU A 103 16.40 -6.20 -15.30
CA GLU A 103 15.19 -5.99 -16.10
C GLU A 103 14.40 -7.30 -16.27
N GLY A 104 13.10 -7.21 -16.09
CA GLY A 104 12.22 -8.36 -16.25
C GLY A 104 12.28 -9.38 -15.10
N SER A 105 12.99 -9.10 -14.01
CA SER A 105 13.02 -9.95 -12.84
C SER A 105 11.62 -10.16 -12.26
N PRO A 106 11.30 -11.37 -11.78
CA PRO A 106 10.04 -11.60 -11.09
C PRO A 106 10.00 -10.83 -9.77
N ILE A 107 8.82 -10.32 -9.43
CA ILE A 107 8.50 -9.70 -8.14
C ILE A 107 7.18 -10.21 -7.62
N VAL A 108 6.96 -10.09 -6.32
CA VAL A 108 5.64 -10.24 -5.71
C VAL A 108 4.98 -8.88 -5.65
N SER A 109 3.78 -8.78 -6.22
CA SER A 109 2.95 -7.57 -6.16
C SER A 109 1.85 -7.76 -5.13
N ILE A 110 1.65 -6.73 -4.30
CA ILE A 110 0.57 -6.70 -3.30
C ILE A 110 -0.24 -5.43 -3.54
N GLU A 111 -1.53 -5.59 -3.80
CA GLU A 111 -2.47 -4.48 -3.79
C GLU A 111 -3.13 -4.41 -2.41
N ILE A 112 -3.14 -3.23 -1.81
CA ILE A 112 -3.74 -2.98 -0.49
C ILE A 112 -4.84 -1.95 -0.66
N ILE A 113 -6.06 -2.28 -0.21
CA ILE A 113 -7.17 -1.35 -0.13
C ILE A 113 -7.66 -1.33 1.32
N SER A 114 -7.60 -0.15 1.93
CA SER A 114 -8.04 0.07 3.31
C SER A 114 -9.29 0.94 3.32
N SER A 115 -10.28 0.55 4.13
CA SER A 115 -11.57 1.25 4.19
C SER A 115 -12.03 1.44 5.63
N THR A 116 -12.83 2.48 5.83
CA THR A 116 -13.52 2.76 7.09
C THR A 116 -14.75 1.85 7.24
N LYS A 117 -15.36 1.86 8.42
CA LYS A 117 -16.56 1.03 8.71
C LYS A 117 -17.76 1.37 7.83
N ASP A 118 -17.90 2.62 7.43
CA ASP A 118 -18.95 3.10 6.53
C ASP A 118 -18.62 2.94 5.03
N GLY A 119 -17.49 2.28 4.72
CA GLY A 119 -17.12 1.91 3.34
C GLY A 119 -16.33 2.97 2.59
N LEU A 120 -15.88 4.06 3.23
CA LEU A 120 -14.98 5.02 2.61
C LEU A 120 -13.62 4.34 2.36
N VAL A 121 -13.18 4.30 1.10
CA VAL A 121 -11.82 3.87 0.76
C VAL A 121 -10.85 4.98 1.15
N ALA A 122 -9.97 4.68 2.10
CA ALA A 122 -9.00 5.64 2.61
C ALA A 122 -7.62 5.51 1.93
N GLU A 123 -7.25 4.31 1.50
CA GLU A 123 -5.93 4.00 0.94
C GLU A 123 -6.04 3.01 -0.19
N HIS A 124 -5.25 3.24 -1.22
CA HIS A 124 -4.86 2.25 -2.21
C HIS A 124 -3.33 2.24 -2.31
N THR A 125 -2.71 1.09 -2.05
CA THR A 125 -1.25 0.94 -2.14
C THR A 125 -0.90 -0.23 -3.04
N GLU A 126 0.02 -0.01 -3.95
CA GLU A 126 0.66 -1.06 -4.75
C GLU A 126 2.08 -1.26 -4.23
N VAL A 127 2.39 -2.49 -3.82
CA VAL A 127 3.71 -2.86 -3.30
C VAL A 127 4.39 -3.82 -4.26
N MET A 128 5.63 -3.50 -4.63
CA MET A 128 6.51 -4.42 -5.35
C MET A 128 7.55 -4.94 -4.38
N VAL A 129 7.54 -6.24 -4.10
CA VAL A 129 8.43 -6.88 -3.11
C VAL A 129 9.43 -7.77 -3.82
N VAL A 130 10.70 -7.62 -3.48
CA VAL A 130 11.75 -8.55 -3.91
C VAL A 130 11.41 -9.95 -3.37
N PRO A 131 11.32 -11.00 -4.22
CA PRO A 131 10.82 -12.31 -3.80
C PRO A 131 11.54 -12.94 -2.61
N ALA A 132 12.83 -12.69 -2.46
CA ALA A 132 13.62 -13.20 -1.32
C ALA A 132 13.09 -12.70 0.05
N PHE A 133 12.36 -11.59 0.07
CA PHE A 133 11.78 -10.99 1.28
C PHE A 133 10.26 -11.14 1.36
N ALA A 134 9.63 -11.73 0.33
CA ALA A 134 8.19 -11.94 0.26
C ALA A 134 7.82 -13.29 0.89
N LYS A 135 7.68 -13.29 2.22
CA LYS A 135 7.18 -14.46 2.94
C LYS A 135 5.84 -14.12 3.57
N TYR A 136 4.82 -14.86 3.17
CA TYR A 136 3.48 -14.74 3.72
C TYR A 136 3.00 -16.10 4.20
N TYR A 137 2.41 -16.14 5.38
CA TYR A 137 1.77 -17.34 5.92
C TYR A 137 0.48 -16.96 6.63
N THR A 138 -0.43 -17.92 6.69
CA THR A 138 -1.68 -17.77 7.41
C THR A 138 -1.93 -19.00 8.26
N ASP A 139 -2.39 -18.78 9.46
CA ASP A 139 -2.78 -19.84 10.38
C ASP A 139 -4.30 -20.00 10.39
N GLY A 140 -4.74 -21.22 10.51
CA GLY A 140 -6.16 -21.53 10.58
C GLY A 140 -6.39 -22.87 11.24
N ILE A 141 -7.65 -23.20 11.44
CA ILE A 141 -8.07 -24.48 11.98
C ILE A 141 -9.01 -25.18 11.00
N ILE A 142 -9.06 -26.51 11.09
CA ILE A 142 -10.03 -27.32 10.36
C ILE A 142 -11.25 -27.55 11.27
N ARG A 143 -12.43 -27.14 10.82
CA ARG A 143 -13.71 -27.45 11.42
C ARG A 143 -14.64 -28.05 10.37
N ASN A 144 -15.19 -29.23 10.64
CA ASN A 144 -16.09 -29.95 9.71
C ASN A 144 -15.48 -30.12 8.31
N GLY A 145 -14.14 -30.35 8.22
CA GLY A 145 -13.46 -30.51 6.95
C GLY A 145 -13.12 -29.22 6.19
N GLU A 146 -13.44 -28.06 6.73
CA GLU A 146 -13.16 -26.76 6.14
C GLU A 146 -12.04 -26.03 6.88
N PHE A 147 -11.12 -25.44 6.11
CA PHE A 147 -10.10 -24.53 6.65
C PHE A 147 -10.72 -23.17 6.97
N ARG A 148 -10.50 -22.68 8.19
CA ARG A 148 -10.91 -21.34 8.62
C ARG A 148 -9.73 -20.59 9.21
N LEU A 149 -9.57 -19.34 8.81
CA LEU A 149 -8.55 -18.46 9.38
C LEU A 149 -8.77 -18.28 10.87
N SER A 150 -7.69 -18.26 11.65
CA SER A 150 -7.75 -18.08 13.11
C SER A 150 -8.42 -16.77 13.51
N SER A 151 -8.27 -15.73 12.72
CA SER A 151 -8.93 -14.43 12.94
C SER A 151 -10.46 -14.44 12.79
N GLN A 152 -11.03 -15.49 12.21
CA GLN A 152 -12.50 -15.66 12.07
C GLN A 152 -13.13 -16.42 13.24
N LEU A 153 -12.34 -16.74 14.25
CA LEU A 153 -12.77 -17.54 15.40
C LEU A 153 -13.20 -16.71 16.61
N PHE A 154 -13.10 -15.41 16.52
CA PHE A 154 -13.45 -14.47 17.59
C PHE A 154 -14.63 -13.59 17.23
#